data_53b5180a8a726cd511961f5f2ef19e58
#
_entry.id   53b5180a8a726cd511961f5f2ef19e58
#
_cell.length_a   1.000
_cell.length_b   1.000
_cell.length_c   1.000
_cell.angle_alpha   90.00
_cell.angle_beta   90.00
_cell.angle_gamma   90.00
#
_symmetry.space_group_name_H-M   'P 1'
#
loop_
_entity.id
_entity.type
_entity.pdbx_description
1 polymer ?
#
loop_
_entity_poly.entity_id
_entity_poly.type
_entity_poly.pdbx_seq_one_letter_code
_entity_poly.pdbx_strand_id
1 'polypeptide(L)'
;MSILTIFATPKPFEGHIDVIQRNAIRSWQHLHPDVEIILVGDDQGTAEVCQELGVKHIQHVSRNKYGTKYLASVYYQAQEIARHRILCHVNCDIVLMSDFWRAVQLVSNLKDRFLVAGRRWDVEVDRALDFEDPNWEAGLRRLALDTNRQRSPQWIDYFVFPKGLYSRVPAFVIGRPGWDNWLLWYALSVGAPIVDASGAVVAVHQNHDYSYHPDGKEGVWHGEEAQTNYKLHENQYETLESASYVLHDGRLRRNRKRLLAKGARHLVAFIYSLWFGLLDVTRPIRRALGLRSTRSLGPRGKRRFWQNLLVVGGLAALILWWVWSVFSRGEVPAGRGY
;
A
#
# COMPACT_ATOMS: atom_id res chain seq x y z
N MET A 1 18.46 -2.97 19.57
CA MET A 1 17.09 -2.86 19.00
C MET A 1 17.11 -1.83 17.89
N SER A 2 16.44 -2.07 16.77
CA SER A 2 16.29 -1.06 15.72
C SER A 2 15.31 0.00 16.20
N ILE A 3 15.77 1.25 16.33
CA ILE A 3 14.94 2.38 16.74
C ILE A 3 14.42 3.07 15.47
N LEU A 4 13.31 3.79 15.55
CA LEU A 4 12.47 4.24 14.45
C LEU A 4 12.47 5.77 14.38
N THR A 5 12.60 6.32 13.19
CA THR A 5 12.24 7.70 12.88
C THR A 5 10.92 7.72 12.12
N ILE A 6 9.88 8.33 12.67
CA ILE A 6 8.60 8.58 12.01
C ILE A 6 8.64 9.97 11.40
N PHE A 7 8.22 10.11 10.15
CA PHE A 7 8.07 11.42 9.52
C PHE A 7 6.72 11.53 8.81
N ALA A 8 6.16 12.74 8.85
CA ALA A 8 4.84 13.04 8.29
C ALA A 8 4.80 14.47 7.76
N THR A 9 3.83 14.76 6.91
CA THR A 9 3.49 16.12 6.49
C THR A 9 2.10 16.48 7.00
N PRO A 10 2.00 17.40 7.97
CA PRO A 10 0.70 17.82 8.46
C PRO A 10 -0.05 18.68 7.44
N LYS A 11 -1.35 18.78 7.64
CA LYS A 11 -2.24 19.84 7.15
C LYS A 11 -2.23 20.98 8.17
N PRO A 12 -2.81 22.17 7.88
CA PRO A 12 -2.99 23.22 8.88
C PRO A 12 -3.63 22.67 10.17
N PHE A 13 -3.09 23.06 11.32
CA PHE A 13 -3.62 22.65 12.63
C PHE A 13 -4.80 23.53 13.02
N GLU A 14 -5.96 23.24 12.46
CA GLU A 14 -7.19 23.98 12.67
C GLU A 14 -8.37 23.04 12.91
N GLY A 15 -9.25 23.39 13.85
CA GLY A 15 -10.50 22.68 14.13
C GLY A 15 -10.32 21.19 14.34
N HIS A 16 -11.10 20.38 13.64
CA HIS A 16 -11.06 18.92 13.74
C HIS A 16 -9.71 18.35 13.23
N ILE A 17 -9.11 18.95 12.22
CA ILE A 17 -7.81 18.53 11.68
C ILE A 17 -6.70 18.67 12.73
N ASP A 18 -6.69 19.72 13.55
CA ASP A 18 -5.77 19.85 14.67
C ASP A 18 -5.90 18.69 15.66
N VAL A 19 -7.13 18.35 16.04
CA VAL A 19 -7.42 17.25 16.99
C VAL A 19 -6.87 15.91 16.49
N ILE A 20 -7.21 15.53 15.26
CA ILE A 20 -6.81 14.22 14.71
C ILE A 20 -5.29 14.13 14.46
N GLN A 21 -4.65 15.22 14.07
CA GLN A 21 -3.20 15.24 13.88
C GLN A 21 -2.44 15.15 15.20
N ARG A 22 -2.91 15.86 16.23
CA ARG A 22 -2.36 15.76 17.59
C ARG A 22 -2.54 14.36 18.16
N ASN A 23 -3.71 13.73 17.99
CA ASN A 23 -3.94 12.33 18.37
C ASN A 23 -2.92 11.40 17.71
N ALA A 24 -2.71 11.54 16.41
CA ALA A 24 -1.76 10.73 15.66
C ALA A 24 -0.32 10.92 16.19
N ILE A 25 0.17 12.16 16.30
CA ILE A 25 1.54 12.45 16.74
C ILE A 25 1.78 11.95 18.17
N ARG A 26 0.82 12.18 19.08
CA ARG A 26 0.92 11.68 20.47
C ARG A 26 0.95 10.17 20.50
N SER A 27 0.14 9.48 19.69
CA SER A 27 0.19 8.01 19.61
C SER A 27 1.57 7.49 19.20
N TRP A 28 2.26 8.18 18.29
CA TRP A 28 3.61 7.81 17.88
C TRP A 28 4.64 8.02 18.99
N GLN A 29 4.49 9.05 19.83
CA GLN A 29 5.31 9.26 21.01
C GLN A 29 5.16 8.14 22.04
N HIS A 30 3.95 7.56 22.16
CA HIS A 30 3.68 6.44 23.05
C HIS A 30 4.19 5.08 22.58
N LEU A 31 4.71 4.96 21.33
CA LEU A 31 5.26 3.69 20.83
C LEU A 31 6.53 3.27 21.57
N HIS A 32 7.46 4.21 21.80
CA HIS A 32 8.70 3.99 22.52
C HIS A 32 9.39 5.33 22.79
N PRO A 33 10.04 5.54 23.96
CA PRO A 33 10.66 6.84 24.33
C PRO A 33 11.76 7.32 23.35
N ASP A 34 12.41 6.40 22.65
CA ASP A 34 13.47 6.75 21.68
C ASP A 34 12.94 6.89 20.24
N VAL A 35 11.64 6.82 19.99
CA VAL A 35 11.09 7.13 18.66
C VAL A 35 11.35 8.59 18.33
N GLU A 36 11.99 8.83 17.21
CA GLU A 36 12.16 10.17 16.67
C GLU A 36 10.98 10.52 15.79
N ILE A 37 10.40 11.71 15.95
CA ILE A 37 9.31 12.20 15.11
C ILE A 37 9.76 13.46 14.40
N ILE A 38 9.49 13.55 13.09
CA ILE A 38 9.84 14.70 12.23
C ILE A 38 8.57 15.13 11.48
N LEU A 39 8.14 16.37 11.71
CA LEU A 39 7.09 16.98 10.88
C LEU A 39 7.72 17.85 9.79
N VAL A 40 7.21 17.71 8.55
CA VAL A 40 7.78 18.36 7.37
C VAL A 40 6.74 19.28 6.73
N GLY A 41 7.07 20.57 6.69
CA GLY A 41 6.25 21.62 6.06
C GLY A 41 6.06 22.81 6.99
N ASP A 42 5.58 23.88 6.42
CA ASP A 42 5.35 25.19 7.04
C ASP A 42 3.85 25.52 7.12
N ASP A 43 3.00 24.49 7.15
CA ASP A 43 1.57 24.69 7.28
C ASP A 43 1.24 25.33 8.64
N GLN A 44 0.17 26.10 8.68
CA GLN A 44 -0.23 26.86 9.88
C GLN A 44 -0.30 25.96 11.11
N GLY A 45 0.30 26.41 12.22
CA GLY A 45 0.37 25.70 13.49
C GLY A 45 1.45 24.63 13.58
N THR A 46 2.15 24.29 12.48
CA THR A 46 3.14 23.20 12.50
C THR A 46 4.33 23.51 13.44
N ALA A 47 4.86 24.71 13.39
CA ALA A 47 6.01 25.11 14.22
C ALA A 47 5.65 25.08 15.71
N GLU A 48 4.50 25.61 16.06
CA GLU A 48 3.97 25.66 17.42
C GLU A 48 3.74 24.26 17.99
N VAL A 49 3.12 23.37 17.19
CA VAL A 49 2.88 21.98 17.59
C VAL A 49 4.18 21.21 17.72
N CYS A 50 5.17 21.42 16.84
CA CYS A 50 6.48 20.81 16.97
C CYS A 50 7.18 21.25 18.28
N GLN A 51 7.10 22.51 18.63
CA GLN A 51 7.66 23.04 19.89
C GLN A 51 6.91 22.47 21.11
N GLU A 52 5.58 22.47 21.08
CA GLU A 52 4.73 21.95 22.18
C GLU A 52 4.98 20.47 22.46
N LEU A 53 5.02 19.64 21.39
CA LEU A 53 5.17 18.20 21.51
C LEU A 53 6.64 17.74 21.56
N GLY A 54 7.60 18.65 21.43
CA GLY A 54 9.03 18.32 21.46
C GLY A 54 9.47 17.45 20.28
N VAL A 55 8.87 17.60 19.11
CA VAL A 55 9.21 16.86 17.89
C VAL A 55 10.03 17.71 16.92
N LYS A 56 10.80 17.07 16.04
CA LYS A 56 11.63 17.78 15.07
C LYS A 56 10.78 18.42 13.97
N HIS A 57 11.20 19.58 13.50
CA HIS A 57 10.57 20.33 12.43
C HIS A 57 11.51 20.53 11.24
N ILE A 58 11.06 20.16 10.04
CA ILE A 58 11.65 20.58 8.77
C ILE A 58 10.69 21.59 8.15
N GLN A 59 10.99 22.87 8.29
CA GLN A 59 10.11 23.93 7.83
C GLN A 59 10.06 24.03 6.30
N HIS A 60 11.22 23.99 5.63
CA HIS A 60 11.29 24.21 4.19
C HIS A 60 11.04 22.94 3.42
N VAL A 61 10.03 22.93 2.55
CA VAL A 61 9.71 21.84 1.65
C VAL A 61 9.37 22.38 0.27
N SER A 62 9.87 21.74 -0.79
CA SER A 62 9.55 22.15 -2.16
C SER A 62 8.09 21.91 -2.47
N ARG A 63 7.45 22.90 -3.11
CA ARG A 63 6.03 22.88 -3.47
C ARG A 63 5.87 23.11 -4.98
N ASN A 64 4.76 22.66 -5.53
CA ASN A 64 4.38 22.96 -6.91
C ASN A 64 3.75 24.37 -7.04
N LYS A 65 3.32 24.71 -8.24
CA LYS A 65 2.68 26.01 -8.53
C LYS A 65 1.35 26.25 -7.77
N TYR A 66 0.74 25.19 -7.22
CA TYR A 66 -0.49 25.27 -6.42
C TYR A 66 -0.23 25.29 -4.91
N GLY A 67 1.05 25.28 -4.50
CA GLY A 67 1.42 25.24 -3.10
C GLY A 67 1.41 23.83 -2.48
N THR A 68 1.18 22.79 -3.27
CA THR A 68 1.18 21.41 -2.76
C THR A 68 2.59 20.85 -2.68
N LYS A 69 2.91 20.19 -1.56
CA LYS A 69 4.26 19.67 -1.25
C LYS A 69 4.64 18.52 -2.17
N TYR A 70 5.90 18.50 -2.63
CA TYR A 70 6.46 17.37 -3.36
C TYR A 70 6.88 16.24 -2.42
N LEU A 71 6.44 15.02 -2.70
CA LEU A 71 6.82 13.80 -1.97
C LEU A 71 8.35 13.61 -1.94
N ALA A 72 9.02 13.87 -3.07
CA ALA A 72 10.47 13.76 -3.19
C ALA A 72 11.21 14.65 -2.16
N SER A 73 10.77 15.91 -2.00
CA SER A 73 11.37 16.84 -1.03
C SER A 73 11.22 16.33 0.40
N VAL A 74 10.05 15.80 0.74
CA VAL A 74 9.79 15.23 2.07
C VAL A 74 10.67 14.00 2.34
N TYR A 75 10.73 13.08 1.40
CA TYR A 75 11.49 11.83 1.56
C TYR A 75 12.99 12.06 1.66
N TYR A 76 13.55 12.96 0.82
CA TYR A 76 14.99 13.22 0.83
C TYR A 76 15.43 13.91 2.10
N GLN A 77 14.72 14.98 2.52
CA GLN A 77 15.06 15.70 3.73
C GLN A 77 14.87 14.85 4.99
N ALA A 78 13.75 14.09 5.09
CA ALA A 78 13.55 13.19 6.21
C ALA A 78 14.65 12.12 6.29
N GLN A 79 15.02 11.50 5.16
CA GLN A 79 16.11 10.51 5.13
C GLN A 79 17.45 11.13 5.49
N GLU A 80 17.74 12.39 5.10
CA GLU A 80 18.99 13.06 5.40
C GLU A 80 19.17 13.24 6.90
N ILE A 81 18.17 13.83 7.60
CA ILE A 81 18.29 14.21 9.01
C ILE A 81 17.86 13.14 10.01
N ALA A 82 17.22 12.07 9.56
CA ALA A 82 16.78 10.99 10.43
C ALA A 82 17.94 10.37 11.20
N ARG A 83 17.78 10.28 12.54
CA ARG A 83 18.77 9.69 13.44
C ARG A 83 18.87 8.17 13.27
N HIS A 84 17.76 7.51 12.93
CA HIS A 84 17.66 6.05 12.91
C HIS A 84 17.74 5.46 11.50
N ARG A 85 18.16 4.20 11.44
CA ARG A 85 18.24 3.44 10.19
C ARG A 85 16.86 3.08 9.63
N ILE A 86 15.88 2.86 10.51
CA ILE A 86 14.51 2.53 10.10
C ILE A 86 13.66 3.79 10.14
N LEU A 87 12.99 4.05 9.03
CA LEU A 87 12.09 5.18 8.86
C LEU A 87 10.66 4.70 8.65
N CYS A 88 9.71 5.52 9.06
CA CYS A 88 8.30 5.35 8.74
C CYS A 88 7.74 6.66 8.19
N HIS A 89 7.29 6.67 6.94
CA HIS A 89 6.36 7.68 6.47
C HIS A 89 4.95 7.27 6.88
N VAL A 90 4.20 8.19 7.45
CA VAL A 90 2.80 7.96 7.86
C VAL A 90 1.99 9.23 7.64
N ASN A 91 0.74 9.09 7.22
CA ASN A 91 -0.19 10.22 7.14
C ASN A 91 -0.52 10.75 8.54
N CYS A 92 -0.62 12.09 8.67
CA CYS A 92 -0.71 12.76 9.98
C CYS A 92 -2.08 12.59 10.68
N ASP A 93 -2.97 11.77 10.14
CA ASP A 93 -4.28 11.39 10.68
C ASP A 93 -4.35 9.90 11.11
N ILE A 94 -3.21 9.20 11.09
CA ILE A 94 -3.11 7.77 11.43
C ILE A 94 -2.62 7.56 12.85
N VAL A 95 -3.47 7.03 13.70
CA VAL A 95 -3.07 6.55 15.04
C VAL A 95 -2.40 5.19 14.91
N LEU A 96 -1.20 5.07 15.49
CA LEU A 96 -0.43 3.83 15.57
C LEU A 96 -0.35 3.37 17.03
N MET A 97 -0.43 2.07 17.26
CA MET A 97 -0.47 1.47 18.59
C MET A 97 0.68 0.48 18.81
N SER A 98 0.76 -0.11 19.99
CA SER A 98 1.84 -1.03 20.37
C SER A 98 2.03 -2.22 19.42
N ASP A 99 0.98 -2.66 18.70
CA ASP A 99 1.10 -3.72 17.69
C ASP A 99 1.93 -3.28 16.47
N PHE A 100 1.84 -2.02 16.05
CA PHE A 100 2.70 -1.46 15.03
C PHE A 100 4.18 -1.51 15.47
N TRP A 101 4.47 -1.09 16.69
CA TRP A 101 5.83 -1.15 17.23
C TRP A 101 6.38 -2.59 17.21
N ARG A 102 5.59 -3.57 17.68
CA ARG A 102 5.98 -4.99 17.65
C ARG A 102 6.25 -5.49 16.24
N ALA A 103 5.41 -5.08 15.27
CA ALA A 103 5.59 -5.44 13.86
C ALA A 103 6.90 -4.88 13.28
N VAL A 104 7.21 -3.61 13.56
CA VAL A 104 8.47 -2.96 13.14
C VAL A 104 9.68 -3.67 13.71
N GLN A 105 9.68 -3.96 15.02
CA GLN A 105 10.79 -4.65 15.69
C GLN A 105 11.02 -6.06 15.10
N LEU A 106 9.95 -6.81 14.87
CA LEU A 106 10.06 -8.14 14.30
C LEU A 106 10.69 -8.12 12.90
N VAL A 107 10.19 -7.25 12.01
CA VAL A 107 10.65 -7.24 10.61
C VAL A 107 12.05 -6.66 10.49
N SER A 108 12.37 -5.59 11.22
CA SER A 108 13.68 -4.94 11.18
C SER A 108 14.82 -5.84 11.68
N ASN A 109 14.51 -6.80 12.56
CA ASN A 109 15.47 -7.78 13.05
C ASN A 109 15.67 -8.96 12.06
N LEU A 110 14.71 -9.21 11.17
CA LEU A 110 14.74 -10.34 10.24
C LEU A 110 15.25 -9.98 8.84
N LYS A 111 15.19 -8.69 8.46
CA LYS A 111 15.47 -8.22 7.10
C LYS A 111 16.27 -6.92 7.08
N ASP A 112 17.26 -6.85 6.21
CA ASP A 112 18.03 -5.62 5.99
C ASP A 112 17.37 -4.68 4.97
N ARG A 113 16.68 -5.25 3.97
CA ARG A 113 15.91 -4.51 2.98
C ARG A 113 14.47 -4.99 3.00
N PHE A 114 13.54 -4.08 3.18
CA PHE A 114 12.11 -4.39 3.25
C PHE A 114 11.27 -3.11 3.10
N LEU A 115 9.99 -3.30 2.83
CA LEU A 115 8.93 -2.34 3.05
C LEU A 115 7.86 -3.01 3.90
N VAL A 116 7.53 -2.48 5.07
CA VAL A 116 6.33 -2.87 5.83
C VAL A 116 5.25 -1.85 5.56
N ALA A 117 4.08 -2.31 5.20
CA ALA A 117 2.89 -1.49 5.03
C ALA A 117 1.65 -2.31 5.41
N GLY A 118 0.52 -1.66 5.59
CA GLY A 118 -0.71 -2.35 5.93
C GLY A 118 -1.94 -1.50 5.65
N ARG A 119 -3.08 -2.15 5.63
CA ARG A 119 -4.39 -1.52 5.44
C ARG A 119 -4.79 -0.75 6.69
N ARG A 120 -5.52 0.32 6.48
CA ARG A 120 -6.07 1.13 7.57
C ARG A 120 -7.50 0.73 7.93
N TRP A 121 -7.91 1.13 9.13
CA TRP A 121 -9.28 1.07 9.62
C TRP A 121 -9.83 2.49 9.71
N ASP A 122 -10.95 2.76 9.06
CA ASP A 122 -11.60 4.07 9.12
C ASP A 122 -12.49 4.16 10.35
N VAL A 123 -12.24 5.15 11.21
CA VAL A 123 -12.93 5.35 12.48
C VAL A 123 -13.32 6.82 12.64
N GLU A 124 -14.53 7.06 13.15
CA GLU A 124 -14.95 8.40 13.56
C GLU A 124 -14.33 8.72 14.93
N VAL A 125 -13.41 9.68 14.94
CA VAL A 125 -12.78 10.19 16.17
C VAL A 125 -12.96 11.70 16.18
N ASP A 126 -13.86 12.18 17.00
CA ASP A 126 -14.32 13.58 17.06
C ASP A 126 -13.66 14.40 18.17
N ARG A 127 -12.82 13.75 19.02
CA ARG A 127 -12.20 14.36 20.19
C ARG A 127 -10.77 13.94 20.39
N ALA A 128 -10.06 14.66 21.25
CA ALA A 128 -8.74 14.27 21.72
C ALA A 128 -8.79 12.92 22.44
N LEU A 129 -7.82 12.04 22.12
CA LEU A 129 -7.64 10.77 22.81
C LEU A 129 -7.01 11.06 24.18
N ASP A 130 -7.50 10.38 25.20
CA ASP A 130 -6.91 10.43 26.54
C ASP A 130 -5.79 9.36 26.64
N PHE A 131 -4.55 9.79 26.46
CA PHE A 131 -3.37 8.91 26.54
C PHE A 131 -2.98 8.57 27.97
N GLU A 132 -3.54 9.22 28.99
CA GLU A 132 -3.35 8.85 30.39
C GLU A 132 -4.25 7.69 30.80
N ASP A 133 -5.33 7.40 30.07
CA ASP A 133 -6.12 6.18 30.27
C ASP A 133 -5.28 4.95 29.82
N PRO A 134 -4.92 4.04 30.71
CA PRO A 134 -4.16 2.84 30.35
C PRO A 134 -4.87 1.93 29.34
N ASN A 135 -6.18 2.12 29.13
CA ASN A 135 -6.99 1.34 28.21
C ASN A 135 -7.22 2.03 26.84
N TRP A 136 -6.61 3.18 26.58
CA TRP A 136 -6.85 3.93 25.34
C TRP A 136 -6.63 3.08 24.08
N GLU A 137 -5.55 2.30 23.99
CA GLU A 137 -5.29 1.40 22.85
C GLU A 137 -6.37 0.33 22.73
N ALA A 138 -6.75 -0.30 23.83
CA ALA A 138 -7.77 -1.36 23.84
C ALA A 138 -9.14 -0.82 23.42
N GLY A 139 -9.50 0.38 23.88
CA GLY A 139 -10.73 1.08 23.50
C GLY A 139 -10.75 1.42 22.02
N LEU A 140 -9.71 2.05 21.51
CA LEU A 140 -9.63 2.46 20.11
C LEU A 140 -9.56 1.24 19.16
N ARG A 141 -8.83 0.18 19.55
CA ARG A 141 -8.77 -1.07 18.80
C ARG A 141 -10.15 -1.73 18.71
N ARG A 142 -10.88 -1.80 19.82
CA ARG A 142 -12.24 -2.34 19.82
C ARG A 142 -13.13 -1.53 18.89
N LEU A 143 -13.12 -0.20 19.01
CA LEU A 143 -13.87 0.69 18.14
C LEU A 143 -13.55 0.44 16.66
N ALA A 144 -12.29 0.33 16.29
CA ALA A 144 -11.87 0.05 14.91
C ALA A 144 -12.41 -1.29 14.41
N LEU A 145 -12.28 -2.36 15.19
CA LEU A 145 -12.72 -3.70 14.81
C LEU A 145 -14.26 -3.81 14.73
N ASP A 146 -14.97 -3.15 15.64
CA ASP A 146 -16.45 -3.13 15.67
C ASP A 146 -17.05 -2.41 14.46
N THR A 147 -16.35 -1.42 13.89
CA THR A 147 -16.81 -0.76 12.65
C THR A 147 -16.77 -1.70 11.44
N ASN A 148 -15.94 -2.74 11.46
CA ASN A 148 -15.63 -3.63 10.34
C ASN A 148 -15.28 -2.88 9.04
N ARG A 149 -14.66 -1.69 9.15
CA ARG A 149 -14.32 -0.78 8.05
C ARG A 149 -12.83 -0.83 7.69
N GLN A 150 -12.24 -2.04 7.63
CA GLN A 150 -10.89 -2.18 7.10
C GLN A 150 -10.91 -1.90 5.60
N ARG A 151 -10.06 -1.01 5.14
CA ARG A 151 -9.97 -0.64 3.72
C ARG A 151 -9.35 -1.75 2.88
N SER A 152 -9.58 -1.67 1.57
CA SER A 152 -9.02 -2.60 0.58
C SER A 152 -7.49 -2.45 0.43
N PRO A 153 -6.79 -3.41 -0.19
CA PRO A 153 -5.32 -3.47 -0.25
C PRO A 153 -4.61 -2.30 -0.93
N GLN A 154 -5.33 -1.40 -1.60
CA GLN A 154 -4.78 -0.19 -2.20
C GLN A 154 -4.76 1.03 -1.26
N TRP A 155 -5.41 0.97 -0.10
CA TRP A 155 -5.47 2.07 0.86
C TRP A 155 -4.41 1.87 1.95
N ILE A 156 -3.31 2.59 1.80
CA ILE A 156 -2.10 2.41 2.59
C ILE A 156 -1.62 3.78 3.06
N ASP A 157 -1.47 3.95 4.36
CA ASP A 157 -1.17 5.25 4.95
C ASP A 157 0.08 5.24 5.84
N TYR A 158 0.79 4.09 5.94
CA TYR A 158 2.09 4.00 6.59
C TYR A 158 3.05 3.09 5.84
N PHE A 159 4.33 3.47 5.81
CA PHE A 159 5.40 2.85 5.04
C PHE A 159 6.66 2.80 5.88
N VAL A 160 7.06 1.60 6.36
CA VAL A 160 8.26 1.40 7.16
C VAL A 160 9.36 0.79 6.29
N PHE A 161 10.50 1.43 6.25
CA PHE A 161 11.59 1.05 5.36
C PHE A 161 12.97 1.45 5.93
N PRO A 162 14.06 0.80 5.51
CA PRO A 162 15.42 1.22 5.88
C PRO A 162 15.82 2.49 5.10
N LYS A 163 16.54 3.38 5.77
CA LYS A 163 17.12 4.60 5.20
C LYS A 163 17.87 4.29 3.89
N GLY A 164 17.64 5.10 2.85
CA GLY A 164 18.22 4.92 1.53
C GLY A 164 17.40 4.03 0.57
N LEU A 165 16.29 3.42 1.01
CA LEU A 165 15.45 2.63 0.10
C LEU A 165 14.89 3.50 -1.03
N TYR A 166 14.36 4.68 -0.71
CA TYR A 166 13.77 5.61 -1.67
C TYR A 166 14.79 6.68 -2.09
N SER A 167 15.69 6.32 -3.01
CA SER A 167 16.71 7.21 -3.57
C SER A 167 16.25 7.98 -4.81
N ARG A 168 15.16 7.57 -5.43
CA ARG A 168 14.55 8.22 -6.60
C ARG A 168 13.04 8.25 -6.41
N VAL A 169 12.50 9.40 -6.08
CA VAL A 169 11.06 9.64 -5.95
C VAL A 169 10.66 10.65 -7.03
N PRO A 170 9.71 10.31 -7.90
CA PRO A 170 9.18 11.26 -8.89
C PRO A 170 8.55 12.49 -8.24
N ALA A 171 8.24 13.50 -9.03
CA ALA A 171 7.64 14.75 -8.58
C ALA A 171 6.14 14.60 -8.21
N PHE A 172 5.80 13.52 -7.51
CA PHE A 172 4.47 13.35 -6.92
C PHE A 172 4.17 14.45 -5.93
N VAL A 173 2.91 14.87 -5.89
CA VAL A 173 2.43 15.77 -4.84
C VAL A 173 1.64 14.99 -3.79
N ILE A 174 1.85 15.35 -2.53
CA ILE A 174 1.20 14.71 -1.37
C ILE A 174 -0.28 15.11 -1.31
N GLY A 175 -1.12 14.24 -0.75
CA GLY A 175 -2.56 14.48 -0.64
C GLY A 175 -3.33 14.29 -1.94
N ARG A 176 -2.72 13.70 -2.96
CA ARG A 176 -3.34 13.24 -4.19
C ARG A 176 -3.05 11.75 -4.38
N PRO A 177 -3.90 10.99 -5.10
CA PRO A 177 -3.73 9.53 -5.23
C PRO A 177 -2.49 9.12 -6.03
N GLY A 178 -2.08 7.86 -5.87
CA GLY A 178 -1.17 7.13 -6.76
C GLY A 178 0.29 7.03 -6.29
N TRP A 179 0.79 7.93 -5.45
CA TRP A 179 2.16 7.87 -4.96
C TRP A 179 2.38 6.74 -3.94
N ASP A 180 1.38 6.43 -3.15
CA ASP A 180 1.36 5.37 -2.16
C ASP A 180 1.56 3.99 -2.82
N ASN A 181 0.81 3.71 -3.86
CA ASN A 181 0.93 2.50 -4.64
C ASN A 181 2.22 2.43 -5.46
N TRP A 182 2.73 3.60 -5.93
CA TRP A 182 4.04 3.68 -6.56
C TRP A 182 5.17 3.32 -5.58
N LEU A 183 5.08 3.70 -4.32
CA LEU A 183 6.08 3.32 -3.30
C LEU A 183 6.19 1.80 -3.16
N LEU A 184 5.09 1.06 -3.23
CA LEU A 184 5.11 -0.39 -3.22
C LEU A 184 5.80 -0.95 -4.46
N TRP A 185 5.42 -0.43 -5.64
CA TRP A 185 6.04 -0.84 -6.90
C TRP A 185 7.55 -0.59 -6.88
N TYR A 186 7.99 0.60 -6.44
CA TYR A 186 9.40 0.95 -6.37
C TYR A 186 10.17 0.01 -5.44
N ALA A 187 9.67 -0.27 -4.25
CA ALA A 187 10.30 -1.20 -3.33
C ALA A 187 10.54 -2.58 -3.97
N LEU A 188 9.53 -3.14 -4.65
CA LEU A 188 9.68 -4.40 -5.38
C LEU A 188 10.69 -4.31 -6.54
N SER A 189 10.70 -3.20 -7.28
CA SER A 189 11.58 -2.99 -8.44
C SER A 189 13.06 -2.96 -8.06
N VAL A 190 13.37 -2.46 -6.84
CA VAL A 190 14.73 -2.44 -6.29
C VAL A 190 15.06 -3.67 -5.42
N GLY A 191 14.20 -4.69 -5.45
CA GLY A 191 14.42 -5.97 -4.76
C GLY A 191 14.14 -5.94 -3.25
N ALA A 192 13.46 -4.92 -2.73
CA ALA A 192 13.01 -4.89 -1.35
C ALA A 192 11.66 -5.63 -1.23
N PRO A 193 11.57 -6.73 -0.46
CA PRO A 193 10.31 -7.43 -0.28
C PRO A 193 9.31 -6.57 0.50
N ILE A 194 8.04 -6.61 0.10
CA ILE A 194 6.95 -6.01 0.85
C ILE A 194 6.45 -7.02 1.90
N VAL A 195 6.22 -6.53 3.09
CA VAL A 195 5.54 -7.22 4.20
C VAL A 195 4.18 -6.56 4.42
N ASP A 196 3.11 -7.29 4.15
CA ASP A 196 1.76 -6.88 4.52
C ASP A 196 1.53 -7.15 6.01
N ALA A 197 1.42 -6.10 6.79
CA ALA A 197 1.18 -6.15 8.21
C ALA A 197 -0.30 -5.98 8.61
N SER A 198 -1.22 -5.96 7.64
CA SER A 198 -2.66 -5.72 7.88
C SER A 198 -3.31 -6.71 8.85
N GLY A 199 -2.76 -7.93 8.97
CA GLY A 199 -3.25 -8.94 9.90
C GLY A 199 -2.66 -8.84 11.31
N ALA A 200 -1.68 -7.97 11.54
CA ALA A 200 -0.98 -7.82 12.81
C ALA A 200 -1.07 -6.40 13.40
N VAL A 201 -1.38 -5.41 12.56
CA VAL A 201 -1.41 -3.98 12.92
C VAL A 201 -2.81 -3.42 12.67
N VAL A 202 -3.35 -2.75 13.67
CA VAL A 202 -4.56 -1.94 13.57
C VAL A 202 -4.14 -0.47 13.47
N ALA A 203 -3.90 -0.01 12.24
CA ALA A 203 -3.65 1.41 11.95
C ALA A 203 -5.00 2.13 11.81
N VAL A 204 -5.28 3.10 12.65
CA VAL A 204 -6.57 3.80 12.70
C VAL A 204 -6.47 5.11 11.94
N HIS A 205 -7.20 5.22 10.85
CA HIS A 205 -7.44 6.48 10.15
C HIS A 205 -8.62 7.19 10.78
N GLN A 206 -8.37 8.38 11.31
CA GLN A 206 -9.39 9.23 11.88
C GLN A 206 -10.10 9.97 10.74
N ASN A 207 -11.39 9.66 10.53
CA ASN A 207 -12.14 10.19 9.41
C ASN A 207 -12.22 11.72 9.44
N HIS A 208 -12.08 12.33 8.28
CA HIS A 208 -12.25 13.76 8.06
C HIS A 208 -12.83 14.01 6.67
N ASP A 209 -13.35 15.20 6.44
CA ASP A 209 -13.83 15.65 5.15
C ASP A 209 -12.66 16.13 4.24
N TYR A 210 -13.03 16.67 3.07
CA TYR A 210 -12.10 17.23 2.08
C TYR A 210 -12.23 18.76 1.98
N SER A 211 -12.76 19.43 3.02
CA SER A 211 -12.99 20.88 3.05
C SER A 211 -11.72 21.71 2.90
N TYR A 212 -10.57 21.11 3.18
CA TYR A 212 -9.26 21.74 2.97
C TYR A 212 -8.90 21.97 1.50
N HIS A 213 -9.63 21.35 0.55
CA HIS A 213 -9.43 21.55 -0.89
C HIS A 213 -10.56 22.40 -1.46
N PRO A 214 -10.29 23.44 -2.29
CA PRO A 214 -11.32 24.32 -2.85
C PRO A 214 -12.45 23.55 -3.56
N ASP A 215 -12.10 22.52 -4.33
CA ASP A 215 -13.03 21.68 -5.08
C ASP A 215 -13.42 20.40 -4.29
N GLY A 216 -13.18 20.36 -2.98
CA GLY A 216 -13.49 19.24 -2.12
C GLY A 216 -12.90 17.92 -2.61
N LYS A 217 -13.67 16.84 -2.45
CA LYS A 217 -13.25 15.48 -2.84
C LYS A 217 -12.95 15.35 -4.32
N GLU A 218 -13.70 16.01 -5.19
CA GLU A 218 -13.52 15.94 -6.64
C GLU A 218 -12.14 16.48 -7.06
N GLY A 219 -11.73 17.64 -6.53
CA GLY A 219 -10.42 18.20 -6.78
C GLY A 219 -9.26 17.32 -6.30
N VAL A 220 -9.42 16.67 -5.15
CA VAL A 220 -8.40 15.76 -4.60
C VAL A 220 -8.19 14.53 -5.47
N TRP A 221 -9.27 13.93 -6.00
CA TRP A 221 -9.22 12.65 -6.71
C TRP A 221 -9.14 12.77 -8.23
N HIS A 222 -9.68 13.84 -8.81
CA HIS A 222 -9.82 13.99 -10.26
C HIS A 222 -9.24 15.30 -10.81
N GLY A 223 -8.81 16.23 -9.94
CA GLY A 223 -8.20 17.49 -10.31
C GLY A 223 -6.87 17.36 -11.07
N GLU A 224 -6.33 18.47 -11.55
CA GLU A 224 -5.11 18.51 -12.37
C GLU A 224 -3.89 17.87 -11.69
N GLU A 225 -3.76 18.07 -10.37
CA GLU A 225 -2.67 17.49 -9.59
C GLU A 225 -2.80 15.95 -9.47
N ALA A 226 -4.02 15.44 -9.29
CA ALA A 226 -4.29 14.00 -9.28
C ALA A 226 -3.95 13.37 -10.65
N GLN A 227 -4.38 14.01 -11.74
CA GLN A 227 -4.05 13.58 -13.10
C GLN A 227 -2.53 13.59 -13.36
N THR A 228 -1.80 14.55 -12.78
CA THR A 228 -0.34 14.59 -12.86
C THR A 228 0.28 13.41 -12.13
N ASN A 229 -0.18 13.09 -10.91
CA ASN A 229 0.27 11.92 -10.18
C ASN A 229 -0.03 10.62 -10.95
N TYR A 230 -1.23 10.48 -11.53
CA TYR A 230 -1.58 9.31 -12.34
C TYR A 230 -0.64 9.12 -13.55
N LYS A 231 -0.26 10.21 -14.23
CA LYS A 231 0.72 10.17 -15.33
C LYS A 231 2.12 9.78 -14.84
N LEU A 232 2.53 10.24 -13.65
CA LEU A 232 3.85 9.94 -13.09
C LEU A 232 4.02 8.48 -12.73
N HIS A 233 2.97 7.81 -12.25
CA HIS A 233 3.08 6.38 -11.93
C HIS A 233 2.78 5.47 -13.13
N GLU A 234 1.98 5.91 -14.12
CA GLU A 234 1.57 5.11 -15.30
C GLU A 234 1.24 3.64 -14.94
N ASN A 235 2.11 2.70 -15.40
CA ASN A 235 2.00 1.27 -15.07
C ASN A 235 2.83 0.86 -13.83
N GLN A 236 3.41 1.82 -13.12
CA GLN A 236 4.24 1.62 -11.93
C GLN A 236 3.37 1.68 -10.67
N TYR A 237 2.53 0.67 -10.50
CA TYR A 237 1.49 0.61 -9.49
C TYR A 237 1.40 -0.79 -8.89
N GLU A 238 1.39 -0.88 -7.57
CA GLU A 238 1.19 -2.13 -6.83
C GLU A 238 0.29 -1.93 -5.62
N THR A 239 -0.32 -3.01 -5.17
CA THR A 239 -1.12 -3.04 -3.94
C THR A 239 -0.52 -4.02 -2.95
N LEU A 240 -1.08 -4.12 -1.73
CA LEU A 240 -0.66 -5.12 -0.75
C LEU A 240 -0.89 -6.57 -1.21
N GLU A 241 -1.69 -6.80 -2.25
CA GLU A 241 -1.82 -8.13 -2.86
C GLU A 241 -0.48 -8.64 -3.42
N SER A 242 0.40 -7.72 -3.84
CA SER A 242 1.75 -8.00 -4.31
C SER A 242 2.77 -8.20 -3.20
N ALA A 243 2.37 -8.15 -1.92
CA ALA A 243 3.27 -8.35 -0.80
C ALA A 243 3.98 -9.71 -0.87
N SER A 244 5.28 -9.72 -0.58
CA SER A 244 6.12 -10.93 -0.59
C SER A 244 5.88 -11.80 0.63
N TYR A 245 5.55 -11.15 1.74
CA TYR A 245 5.28 -11.75 3.04
C TYR A 245 4.03 -11.14 3.66
N VAL A 246 3.43 -11.90 4.57
CA VAL A 246 2.31 -11.46 5.42
C VAL A 246 2.74 -11.63 6.87
N LEU A 247 2.52 -10.61 7.68
CA LEU A 247 2.71 -10.66 9.12
C LEU A 247 1.36 -10.98 9.78
N HIS A 248 1.31 -12.11 10.48
CA HIS A 248 0.12 -12.56 11.19
C HIS A 248 0.52 -13.33 12.44
N ASP A 249 -0.14 -13.09 13.58
CA ASP A 249 0.14 -13.72 14.89
C ASP A 249 1.62 -13.68 15.28
N GLY A 250 2.27 -12.53 15.10
CA GLY A 250 3.69 -12.35 15.41
C GLY A 250 4.65 -13.19 14.55
N ARG A 251 4.19 -13.72 13.42
CA ARG A 251 4.98 -14.56 12.51
C ARG A 251 5.00 -14.01 11.10
N LEU A 252 6.17 -13.96 10.52
CA LEU A 252 6.37 -13.58 9.11
C LEU A 252 6.25 -14.82 8.22
N ARG A 253 5.23 -14.84 7.35
CA ARG A 253 4.95 -15.95 6.43
C ARG A 253 5.07 -15.49 4.99
N ARG A 254 5.52 -16.37 4.07
CA ARG A 254 5.47 -16.09 2.63
C ARG A 254 4.02 -15.96 2.17
N ASN A 255 3.74 -14.96 1.33
CA ASN A 255 2.42 -14.77 0.76
C ASN A 255 2.13 -15.84 -0.31
N ARG A 256 1.42 -16.90 0.10
CA ARG A 256 1.05 -18.02 -0.79
C ARG A 256 0.15 -17.56 -1.93
N LYS A 257 -0.75 -16.60 -1.72
CA LYS A 257 -1.63 -16.07 -2.77
C LYS A 257 -0.82 -15.47 -3.92
N ARG A 258 0.20 -14.67 -3.60
CA ARG A 258 1.14 -14.13 -4.61
C ARG A 258 1.89 -15.22 -5.35
N LEU A 259 2.37 -16.25 -4.66
CA LEU A 259 3.10 -17.35 -5.27
C LEU A 259 2.21 -18.12 -6.26
N LEU A 260 0.96 -18.40 -5.89
CA LEU A 260 -0.02 -19.07 -6.75
C LEU A 260 -0.39 -18.20 -7.96
N ALA A 261 -0.63 -16.91 -7.77
CA ALA A 261 -0.92 -15.97 -8.87
C ALA A 261 0.27 -15.83 -9.85
N LYS A 262 1.51 -15.82 -9.33
CA LYS A 262 2.72 -15.82 -10.15
C LYS A 262 2.87 -17.14 -10.91
N GLY A 263 2.68 -18.28 -10.24
CA GLY A 263 2.69 -19.61 -10.86
C GLY A 263 1.65 -19.75 -11.96
N ALA A 264 0.41 -19.31 -11.72
CA ALA A 264 -0.66 -19.33 -12.71
C ALA A 264 -0.32 -18.46 -13.95
N ARG A 265 0.23 -17.25 -13.75
CA ARG A 265 0.69 -16.40 -14.87
C ARG A 265 1.79 -17.07 -15.70
N HIS A 266 2.77 -17.70 -15.07
CA HIS A 266 3.83 -18.43 -15.78
C HIS A 266 3.27 -19.64 -16.54
N LEU A 267 2.33 -20.39 -15.94
CA LEU A 267 1.67 -21.52 -16.60
C LEU A 267 0.88 -21.06 -17.82
N VAL A 268 0.11 -19.99 -17.70
CA VAL A 268 -0.63 -19.41 -18.83
C VAL A 268 0.33 -18.95 -19.92
N ALA A 269 1.40 -18.22 -19.58
CA ALA A 269 2.42 -17.80 -20.54
C ALA A 269 3.09 -19.00 -21.23
N PHE A 270 3.40 -20.07 -20.49
CA PHE A 270 3.95 -21.30 -21.03
C PHE A 270 2.98 -22.00 -21.99
N ILE A 271 1.70 -22.11 -21.62
CA ILE A 271 0.66 -22.67 -22.49
C ILE A 271 0.52 -21.85 -23.78
N TYR A 272 0.55 -20.51 -23.69
CA TYR A 272 0.55 -19.64 -24.85
C TYR A 272 1.78 -19.86 -25.73
N SER A 273 2.98 -19.97 -25.15
CA SER A 273 4.21 -20.21 -25.93
C SER A 273 4.20 -21.56 -26.64
N LEU A 274 3.71 -22.63 -26.00
CA LEU A 274 3.50 -23.93 -26.61
C LEU A 274 2.49 -23.88 -27.76
N TRP A 275 1.37 -23.17 -27.56
CA TRP A 275 0.34 -23.01 -28.57
C TRP A 275 0.85 -22.27 -29.81
N PHE A 276 1.58 -21.16 -29.62
CA PHE A 276 2.17 -20.42 -30.74
C PHE A 276 3.28 -21.21 -31.42
N GLY A 277 4.13 -21.93 -30.64
CA GLY A 277 5.13 -22.84 -31.19
C GLY A 277 4.50 -23.96 -32.03
N LEU A 278 3.40 -24.57 -31.57
CA LEU A 278 2.66 -25.59 -32.33
C LEU A 278 2.05 -25.03 -33.62
N LEU A 279 1.52 -23.82 -33.58
CA LEU A 279 1.01 -23.11 -34.76
C LEU A 279 2.11 -22.82 -35.79
N ASP A 280 3.31 -22.47 -35.36
CA ASP A 280 4.45 -22.21 -36.24
C ASP A 280 5.01 -23.49 -36.85
N VAL A 281 5.15 -24.57 -36.07
CA VAL A 281 5.58 -25.90 -36.57
C VAL A 281 4.58 -26.48 -37.56
N THR A 282 3.27 -26.29 -37.33
CA THR A 282 2.23 -26.76 -38.26
C THR A 282 1.99 -25.86 -39.46
N ARG A 283 2.63 -24.69 -39.51
CA ARG A 283 2.48 -23.69 -40.58
C ARG A 283 2.78 -24.22 -41.98
N PRO A 284 3.91 -24.96 -42.24
CA PRO A 284 4.18 -25.54 -43.52
C PRO A 284 3.16 -26.63 -43.92
N ILE A 285 2.75 -27.47 -42.98
CA ILE A 285 1.72 -28.51 -43.21
C ILE A 285 0.38 -27.87 -43.57
N ARG A 286 -0.02 -26.83 -42.84
CA ARG A 286 -1.26 -26.11 -43.11
C ARG A 286 -1.25 -25.38 -44.45
N ARG A 287 -0.07 -24.88 -44.87
CA ARG A 287 0.13 -24.30 -46.21
C ARG A 287 0.00 -25.35 -47.31
N ALA A 288 0.62 -26.53 -47.13
CA ALA A 288 0.55 -27.63 -48.09
C ALA A 288 -0.88 -28.20 -48.24
N LEU A 289 -1.65 -28.17 -47.16
CA LEU A 289 -3.07 -28.60 -47.17
C LEU A 289 -4.06 -27.50 -47.59
N GLY A 290 -3.59 -26.36 -48.06
CA GLY A 290 -4.44 -25.22 -48.52
C GLY A 290 -5.27 -24.58 -47.41
N LEU A 291 -4.94 -24.82 -46.11
CA LEU A 291 -5.62 -24.22 -44.98
C LEU A 291 -5.22 -22.75 -44.84
N ARG A 292 -6.15 -21.86 -45.15
CA ARG A 292 -5.92 -20.40 -45.14
C ARG A 292 -5.57 -19.87 -43.74
N SER A 293 -4.67 -18.89 -43.72
CA SER A 293 -4.35 -18.11 -42.51
C SER A 293 -5.62 -17.46 -41.94
N THR A 294 -5.71 -17.38 -40.60
CA THR A 294 -6.83 -16.76 -39.88
C THR A 294 -7.09 -15.28 -40.28
N ARG A 295 -6.13 -14.63 -40.96
CA ARG A 295 -6.31 -13.27 -41.53
C ARG A 295 -7.32 -13.20 -42.68
N SER A 296 -7.63 -14.33 -43.31
CA SER A 296 -8.55 -14.40 -44.48
C SER A 296 -9.94 -15.00 -44.13
N LEU A 297 -10.22 -15.21 -42.86
CA LEU A 297 -11.52 -15.74 -42.44
C LEU A 297 -12.60 -14.64 -42.54
N GLY A 298 -13.63 -14.89 -43.34
CA GLY A 298 -14.82 -14.04 -43.37
C GLY A 298 -15.53 -14.00 -42.00
N PRO A 299 -16.56 -13.15 -41.82
CA PRO A 299 -17.21 -12.94 -40.51
C PRO A 299 -17.65 -14.20 -39.79
N ARG A 300 -18.13 -15.24 -40.51
CA ARG A 300 -18.56 -16.54 -39.94
C ARG A 300 -17.36 -17.38 -39.45
N GLY A 301 -16.23 -17.34 -40.14
CA GLY A 301 -15.02 -18.07 -39.75
C GLY A 301 -14.33 -17.41 -38.52
N LYS A 302 -14.35 -16.07 -38.43
CA LYS A 302 -13.90 -15.35 -37.23
C LYS A 302 -14.77 -15.70 -36.03
N ARG A 303 -16.08 -15.79 -36.17
CA ARG A 303 -17.00 -16.14 -35.07
C ARG A 303 -16.74 -17.57 -34.56
N ARG A 304 -16.51 -18.56 -35.44
CA ARG A 304 -16.12 -19.93 -35.06
C ARG A 304 -14.76 -20.00 -34.39
N PHE A 305 -13.79 -19.22 -34.86
CA PHE A 305 -12.47 -19.10 -34.23
C PHE A 305 -12.57 -18.56 -32.79
N TRP A 306 -13.32 -17.48 -32.59
CA TRP A 306 -13.56 -16.90 -31.26
C TRP A 306 -14.38 -17.84 -30.36
N GLN A 307 -15.33 -18.59 -30.89
CA GLN A 307 -16.08 -19.59 -30.13
C GLN A 307 -15.16 -20.73 -29.65
N ASN A 308 -14.27 -21.22 -30.50
CA ASN A 308 -13.28 -22.24 -30.09
C ASN A 308 -12.26 -21.69 -29.09
N LEU A 309 -11.86 -20.43 -29.22
CA LEU A 309 -10.99 -19.75 -28.26
C LEU A 309 -11.67 -19.59 -26.89
N LEU A 310 -12.97 -19.29 -26.87
CA LEU A 310 -13.78 -19.22 -25.65
C LEU A 310 -13.94 -20.59 -24.98
N VAL A 311 -14.07 -21.66 -25.76
CA VAL A 311 -14.14 -23.04 -25.22
C VAL A 311 -12.80 -23.43 -24.59
N VAL A 312 -11.67 -23.14 -25.25
CA VAL A 312 -10.32 -23.43 -24.70
C VAL A 312 -10.04 -22.54 -23.49
N GLY A 313 -10.42 -21.26 -23.53
CA GLY A 313 -10.33 -20.34 -22.41
C GLY A 313 -11.22 -20.76 -21.23
N GLY A 314 -12.43 -21.27 -21.53
CA GLY A 314 -13.36 -21.82 -20.53
C GLY A 314 -12.82 -23.09 -19.86
N LEU A 315 -12.20 -23.99 -20.63
CA LEU A 315 -11.52 -25.18 -20.09
C LEU A 315 -10.34 -24.82 -19.20
N ALA A 316 -9.51 -23.84 -19.61
CA ALA A 316 -8.42 -23.34 -18.80
C ALA A 316 -8.93 -22.68 -17.50
N ALA A 317 -10.02 -21.92 -17.58
CA ALA A 317 -10.67 -21.32 -16.40
C ALA A 317 -11.27 -22.38 -15.47
N LEU A 318 -11.86 -23.44 -16.01
CA LEU A 318 -12.38 -24.58 -15.22
C LEU A 318 -11.25 -25.36 -14.53
N ILE A 319 -10.13 -25.57 -15.20
CA ILE A 319 -8.94 -26.19 -14.59
C ILE A 319 -8.38 -25.31 -13.48
N LEU A 320 -8.27 -23.99 -13.69
CA LEU A 320 -7.84 -23.05 -12.68
C LEU A 320 -8.81 -22.98 -11.50
N TRP A 321 -10.12 -23.02 -11.77
CA TRP A 321 -11.15 -23.07 -10.73
C TRP A 321 -11.09 -24.40 -9.95
N TRP A 322 -10.89 -25.54 -10.64
CA TRP A 322 -10.73 -26.85 -10.00
C TRP A 322 -9.46 -26.87 -9.11
N VAL A 323 -8.32 -26.41 -9.61
CA VAL A 323 -7.09 -26.26 -8.82
C VAL A 323 -7.35 -25.37 -7.62
N TRP A 324 -7.99 -24.21 -7.81
CA TRP A 324 -8.35 -23.32 -6.72
C TRP A 324 -9.29 -23.99 -5.70
N SER A 325 -10.32 -24.72 -6.16
CA SER A 325 -11.29 -25.40 -5.30
C SER A 325 -10.69 -26.55 -4.49
N VAL A 326 -9.70 -27.26 -5.04
CA VAL A 326 -8.98 -28.34 -4.33
C VAL A 326 -8.08 -27.74 -3.23
N PHE A 327 -7.46 -26.58 -3.48
CA PHE A 327 -6.58 -25.94 -2.51
C PHE A 327 -7.31 -25.05 -1.49
N SER A 328 -8.52 -24.55 -1.81
CA SER A 328 -9.34 -23.77 -0.87
C SER A 328 -10.13 -24.66 0.12
N ARG A 329 -10.36 -25.93 -0.18
CA ARG A 329 -11.02 -26.88 0.74
C ARG A 329 -10.10 -27.42 1.85
N GLY A 330 -8.85 -26.98 1.91
CA GLY A 330 -7.89 -27.35 2.97
C GLY A 330 -8.02 -26.57 4.27
N GLU A 331 -9.00 -25.68 4.43
CA GLU A 331 -9.33 -25.07 5.71
C GLU A 331 -10.26 -26.01 6.50
N VAL A 332 -9.66 -26.80 7.40
CA VAL A 332 -10.39 -27.52 8.43
C VAL A 332 -11.08 -26.47 9.31
N PRO A 333 -12.41 -26.52 9.50
CA PRO A 333 -13.08 -25.63 10.43
C PRO A 333 -12.53 -25.88 11.85
N ALA A 334 -12.03 -24.82 12.50
CA ALA A 334 -11.64 -24.86 13.88
C ALA A 334 -12.85 -25.31 14.71
N GLY A 335 -12.74 -26.50 15.30
CA GLY A 335 -13.76 -27.11 16.13
C GLY A 335 -14.20 -26.17 17.24
N ARG A 336 -15.50 -26.08 17.42
CA ARG A 336 -16.12 -25.59 18.64
C ARG A 336 -15.64 -26.51 19.77
N GLY A 337 -14.94 -25.97 20.73
CA GLY A 337 -14.59 -26.60 21.99
C GLY A 337 -14.89 -25.64 23.10
N TYR A 338 -15.89 -25.99 23.89
CA TYR A 338 -16.40 -25.58 25.19
C TYR A 338 -15.76 -24.38 25.90
#